data_9a05af635e688db3be505e515672a71e
#
_entry.id   9a05af635e688db3be505e515672a71e
#
_cell.length_a   1.000
_cell.length_b   1.000
_cell.length_c   1.000
_cell.angle_alpha   90.00
_cell.angle_beta   90.00
_cell.angle_gamma   90.00
#
_symmetry.space_group_name_H-M   'P 1'
#
loop_
_entity.id
_entity.type
_entity.pdbx_description
1 polymer ?
#
loop_
_entity_poly.entity_id
_entity_poly.type
_entity_poly.pdbx_seq_one_letter_code
_entity_poly.pdbx_strand_id
1 'polypeptide(L)'
;MVTVDEAHCISQWGQDFRPGYLKIVDFIGRLPVRPIVSAFTATATKEVRRDIEAVLKMDHPKAVTTGFDRENLYYRVEYASGKEKDRFVIDYISSHPGESGIVYCATRKNVDELYEKLRELPGSVTCYHAGIDNRTRRSSQEDFIYDRAQVIVATNAFGMGIDKSNVRYVIHYNMPQSMENYYQEAGRAGRDGENAQCILLFAVQDIIINRFLMEKKIFEGMDEEGIRQMRQRDARRLQVMEEYCRITSCLRNYILSYFGEETDGPCENCGNCHQEYEEVDMTADARWVINCIAEMKGRYGQSLVVGTLRGAKRARLLEIGANAYRSYGVLEQRSEEDLRLLISQMLTEGYINESNGDYKVLKMGDIRGLRDENTHVIIRKAKDREGRRDRERKRSRSDVFTGTGFRLFERLRQLRFAIAAEESVPPDIIFSDRTLKELCIRLPKDPQELLSVSGVGEYKAQKYGRRFLDEIAAFLLENPLAVTSMEKGDGRKTSGKGRKGAFYLNPDDAENYPYSEYCYISEIKDRLNSICSAEFVKKASITGIWDYLV
;
A
#
# COMPACT_ATOMS: atom_id res chain seq x y z
N MET A 1 17.20 -29.42 1.81
CA MET A 1 16.94 -28.01 2.08
C MET A 1 15.51 -27.87 2.59
N VAL A 2 15.27 -27.01 3.59
CA VAL A 2 13.93 -26.64 4.09
C VAL A 2 13.77 -25.15 3.89
N THR A 3 12.73 -24.75 3.15
CA THR A 3 12.38 -23.35 2.88
C THR A 3 11.14 -22.98 3.69
N VAL A 4 11.23 -21.92 4.48
CA VAL A 4 10.13 -21.38 5.28
C VAL A 4 9.67 -20.09 4.61
N ASP A 5 8.50 -20.13 4.00
CA ASP A 5 7.84 -18.93 3.46
C ASP A 5 7.00 -18.26 4.56
N GLU A 6 6.74 -16.94 4.41
CA GLU A 6 6.09 -16.10 5.42
C GLU A 6 6.71 -16.30 6.82
N ALA A 7 8.05 -16.33 6.87
CA ALA A 7 8.80 -16.67 8.07
C ALA A 7 8.52 -15.73 9.26
N HIS A 8 7.95 -14.53 9.03
CA HIS A 8 7.49 -13.65 10.10
C HIS A 8 6.43 -14.30 11.00
N CYS A 9 5.69 -15.32 10.49
CA CYS A 9 4.72 -16.06 11.28
C CYS A 9 5.35 -16.92 12.40
N ILE A 10 6.66 -17.18 12.36
CA ILE A 10 7.38 -17.91 13.42
C ILE A 10 7.69 -17.01 14.61
N SER A 11 7.78 -15.71 14.36
CA SER A 11 8.17 -14.73 15.36
C SER A 11 6.97 -14.29 16.19
N GLN A 12 7.11 -14.35 17.52
CA GLN A 12 6.13 -13.74 18.42
C GLN A 12 6.07 -12.22 18.27
N TRP A 13 7.10 -11.61 17.69
CA TRP A 13 7.17 -10.19 17.35
C TRP A 13 6.55 -9.90 15.97
N GLY A 14 6.24 -10.92 15.19
CA GLY A 14 5.58 -10.84 13.90
C GLY A 14 4.09 -10.43 14.03
N GLN A 15 3.54 -9.87 12.97
CA GLN A 15 2.14 -9.40 12.91
C GLN A 15 1.12 -10.55 12.94
N ASP A 16 1.50 -11.71 12.45
CA ASP A 16 0.64 -12.89 12.28
C ASP A 16 1.35 -14.13 12.87
N PHE A 17 1.66 -14.05 14.17
CA PHE A 17 2.27 -15.18 14.87
C PHE A 17 1.35 -16.40 14.82
N ARG A 18 1.90 -17.51 14.30
CA ARG A 18 1.19 -18.78 14.20
C ARG A 18 1.95 -19.85 14.98
N PRO A 19 1.42 -20.32 16.14
CA PRO A 19 2.08 -21.36 16.93
C PRO A 19 2.42 -22.61 16.12
N GLY A 20 1.62 -22.92 15.07
CA GLY A 20 1.88 -24.03 14.16
C GLY A 20 3.23 -23.94 13.43
N TYR A 21 3.77 -22.74 13.20
CA TYR A 21 5.09 -22.56 12.59
C TYR A 21 6.24 -23.04 13.49
N LEU A 22 6.07 -23.05 14.81
CA LEU A 22 7.05 -23.61 15.74
C LEU A 22 7.27 -25.12 15.51
N LYS A 23 6.25 -25.84 15.00
CA LYS A 23 6.39 -27.25 14.61
C LYS A 23 7.40 -27.47 13.48
N ILE A 24 7.69 -26.44 12.68
CA ILE A 24 8.74 -26.50 11.64
C ILE A 24 10.10 -26.64 12.31
N VAL A 25 10.34 -25.94 13.42
CA VAL A 25 11.58 -26.03 14.20
C VAL A 25 11.75 -27.42 14.78
N ASP A 26 10.68 -27.99 15.36
CA ASP A 26 10.66 -29.34 15.88
C ASP A 26 10.91 -30.37 14.79
N PHE A 27 10.30 -30.18 13.61
CA PHE A 27 10.53 -31.04 12.44
C PHE A 27 12.00 -31.03 12.02
N ILE A 28 12.59 -29.82 11.86
CA ILE A 28 14.01 -29.69 11.51
C ILE A 28 14.90 -30.38 12.55
N GLY A 29 14.57 -30.23 13.84
CA GLY A 29 15.34 -30.86 14.94
C GLY A 29 15.28 -32.39 14.98
N ARG A 30 14.27 -33.01 14.37
CA ARG A 30 14.11 -34.48 14.31
C ARG A 30 14.81 -35.13 13.11
N LEU A 31 15.28 -34.32 12.16
CA LEU A 31 15.99 -34.86 11.00
C LEU A 31 17.38 -35.40 11.41
N PRO A 32 17.82 -36.53 10.87
CA PRO A 32 19.10 -37.14 11.22
C PRO A 32 20.31 -36.27 10.86
N VAL A 33 20.14 -35.42 9.87
CA VAL A 33 21.13 -34.39 9.49
C VAL A 33 20.39 -33.08 9.32
N ARG A 34 20.90 -32.01 9.93
CA ARG A 34 20.30 -30.68 9.80
C ARG A 34 20.35 -30.22 8.34
N PRO A 35 19.21 -29.92 7.72
CA PRO A 35 19.19 -29.41 6.35
C PRO A 35 19.66 -27.94 6.30
N ILE A 36 20.02 -27.46 5.11
CA ILE A 36 20.10 -26.02 4.84
C ILE A 36 18.69 -25.45 5.04
N VAL A 37 18.58 -24.40 5.84
CA VAL A 37 17.31 -23.70 6.13
C VAL A 37 17.36 -22.34 5.49
N SER A 38 16.33 -22.01 4.70
CA SER A 38 16.09 -20.69 4.15
C SER A 38 14.75 -20.14 4.63
N ALA A 39 14.70 -18.85 4.93
CA ALA A 39 13.50 -18.15 5.42
C ALA A 39 13.22 -16.94 4.55
N PHE A 40 11.97 -16.81 4.08
CA PHE A 40 11.51 -15.71 3.24
C PHE A 40 10.36 -14.98 3.91
N THR A 41 10.36 -13.67 3.81
CA THR A 41 9.26 -12.83 4.27
C THR A 41 9.30 -11.46 3.59
N ALA A 42 8.14 -10.91 3.29
CA ALA A 42 8.00 -9.57 2.72
C ALA A 42 8.00 -8.45 3.77
N THR A 43 7.76 -8.76 5.05
CA THR A 43 7.47 -7.77 6.11
C THR A 43 8.20 -8.11 7.41
N ALA A 44 9.51 -8.01 7.43
CA ALA A 44 10.28 -8.22 8.64
C ALA A 44 11.00 -6.95 9.08
N THR A 45 10.61 -6.39 10.23
CA THR A 45 11.42 -5.40 10.93
C THR A 45 12.74 -6.03 11.41
N LYS A 46 13.71 -5.20 11.78
CA LYS A 46 14.99 -5.69 12.32
C LYS A 46 14.82 -6.62 13.54
N GLU A 47 13.80 -6.38 14.36
CA GLU A 47 13.46 -7.22 15.52
C GLU A 47 12.93 -8.59 15.07
N VAL A 48 11.95 -8.59 14.17
CA VAL A 48 11.34 -9.82 13.63
C VAL A 48 12.39 -10.69 12.95
N ARG A 49 13.30 -10.08 12.18
CA ARG A 49 14.38 -10.80 11.52
C ARG A 49 15.30 -11.51 12.52
N ARG A 50 15.76 -10.80 13.58
CA ARG A 50 16.60 -11.41 14.64
C ARG A 50 15.89 -12.56 15.33
N ASP A 51 14.59 -12.44 15.56
CA ASP A 51 13.79 -13.48 16.19
C ASP A 51 13.66 -14.71 15.26
N ILE A 52 13.41 -14.51 13.96
CA ILE A 52 13.40 -15.59 12.96
C ILE A 52 14.74 -16.36 12.97
N GLU A 53 15.86 -15.64 12.92
CA GLU A 53 17.21 -16.21 12.95
C GLU A 53 17.42 -17.04 14.22
N ALA A 54 17.01 -16.52 15.38
CA ALA A 54 17.13 -17.19 16.67
C ALA A 54 16.24 -18.43 16.79
N VAL A 55 14.95 -18.31 16.45
CA VAL A 55 13.97 -19.40 16.56
C VAL A 55 14.31 -20.55 15.61
N LEU A 56 14.66 -20.23 14.36
CA LEU A 56 15.13 -21.23 13.38
C LEU A 56 16.55 -21.74 13.67
N LYS A 57 17.23 -21.20 14.71
CA LYS A 57 18.61 -21.56 15.07
C LYS A 57 19.56 -21.48 13.87
N MET A 58 19.47 -20.41 13.09
CA MET A 58 20.31 -20.19 11.92
C MET A 58 21.71 -19.79 12.38
N ASP A 59 22.73 -20.50 11.89
CA ASP A 59 24.13 -20.21 12.21
C ASP A 59 24.72 -19.32 11.12
N HIS A 60 25.10 -18.09 11.47
CA HIS A 60 25.65 -17.08 10.56
C HIS A 60 24.92 -16.98 9.20
N PRO A 61 23.57 -16.77 9.20
CA PRO A 61 22.82 -16.79 7.96
C PRO A 61 23.22 -15.63 7.03
N LYS A 62 23.26 -15.92 5.74
CA LYS A 62 23.33 -14.86 4.75
C LYS A 62 21.95 -14.18 4.65
N ALA A 63 21.88 -12.90 5.02
CA ALA A 63 20.65 -12.16 4.95
C ALA A 63 20.68 -11.18 3.76
N VAL A 64 19.65 -11.21 2.93
CA VAL A 64 19.46 -10.30 1.79
C VAL A 64 18.19 -9.51 2.02
N THR A 65 18.28 -8.19 1.90
CA THR A 65 17.12 -7.29 1.94
C THR A 65 17.10 -6.50 0.63
N THR A 66 16.01 -6.61 -0.11
CA THR A 66 15.87 -5.96 -1.44
C THR A 66 15.31 -4.53 -1.35
N GLY A 67 14.97 -4.08 -0.14
CA GLY A 67 14.31 -2.79 0.09
C GLY A 67 12.79 -2.90 0.13
N PHE A 68 12.17 -1.91 0.79
CA PHE A 68 10.71 -1.82 0.94
C PHE A 68 10.10 -0.76 0.01
N ASP A 69 10.92 0.01 -0.70
CA ASP A 69 10.39 1.04 -1.58
C ASP A 69 9.77 0.46 -2.86
N ARG A 70 8.55 0.89 -3.12
CA ARG A 70 7.76 0.60 -4.31
C ARG A 70 7.42 1.92 -4.98
N GLU A 71 8.33 2.45 -5.81
CA GLU A 71 8.24 3.78 -6.44
C GLU A 71 6.95 3.96 -7.26
N ASN A 72 6.41 2.88 -7.81
CA ASN A 72 5.20 2.89 -8.62
C ASN A 72 3.88 2.97 -7.82
N LEU A 73 3.93 2.86 -6.49
CA LEU A 73 2.74 2.96 -5.65
C LEU A 73 2.52 4.40 -5.18
N TYR A 74 1.33 4.91 -5.35
CA TYR A 74 0.91 6.21 -4.84
C TYR A 74 0.09 6.04 -3.57
N TYR A 75 0.64 6.40 -2.42
CA TYR A 75 -0.03 6.30 -1.13
C TYR A 75 -0.86 7.54 -0.83
N ARG A 76 -2.09 7.33 -0.36
CA ARG A 76 -3.02 8.41 -0.02
C ARG A 76 -3.89 8.02 1.17
N VAL A 77 -4.11 8.95 2.09
CA VAL A 77 -5.07 8.83 3.19
C VAL A 77 -6.17 9.85 2.98
N GLU A 78 -7.44 9.40 3.03
CA GLU A 78 -8.63 10.23 2.91
C GLU A 78 -9.49 10.10 4.16
N TYR A 79 -9.85 11.24 4.73
CA TYR A 79 -10.78 11.29 5.85
C TYR A 79 -12.20 11.15 5.33
N ALA A 80 -12.86 10.05 5.62
CA ALA A 80 -14.24 9.78 5.23
C ALA A 80 -14.92 8.89 6.26
N SER A 81 -16.20 9.09 6.52
CA SER A 81 -16.98 8.33 7.49
C SER A 81 -18.31 7.86 6.92
N GLY A 82 -18.79 6.70 7.37
CA GLY A 82 -20.11 6.18 7.02
C GLY A 82 -20.39 6.21 5.51
N LYS A 83 -21.44 6.91 5.11
CA LYS A 83 -21.88 7.03 3.69
C LYS A 83 -20.86 7.73 2.78
N GLU A 84 -19.95 8.52 3.33
CA GLU A 84 -18.90 9.17 2.53
C GLU A 84 -17.90 8.16 2.01
N LYS A 85 -17.58 7.12 2.80
CA LYS A 85 -16.72 6.00 2.35
C LYS A 85 -17.38 5.24 1.19
N ASP A 86 -18.66 4.91 1.32
CA ASP A 86 -19.41 4.24 0.27
C ASP A 86 -19.37 5.05 -1.03
N ARG A 87 -19.71 6.33 -0.92
CA ARG A 87 -19.71 7.23 -2.08
C ARG A 87 -18.34 7.34 -2.72
N PHE A 88 -17.30 7.47 -1.90
CA PHE A 88 -15.92 7.53 -2.40
C PHE A 88 -15.57 6.29 -3.23
N VAL A 89 -15.86 5.08 -2.70
CA VAL A 89 -15.54 3.81 -3.40
C VAL A 89 -16.34 3.69 -4.68
N ILE A 90 -17.65 4.00 -4.64
CA ILE A 90 -18.52 3.97 -5.83
C ILE A 90 -18.02 4.94 -6.90
N ASP A 91 -17.75 6.20 -6.54
CA ASP A 91 -17.29 7.23 -7.47
C ASP A 91 -15.90 6.87 -8.05
N TYR A 92 -15.02 6.29 -7.21
CA TYR A 92 -13.68 5.87 -7.64
C TYR A 92 -13.76 4.75 -8.68
N ILE A 93 -14.46 3.66 -8.38
CA ILE A 93 -14.62 2.51 -9.30
C ILE A 93 -15.27 2.96 -10.60
N SER A 94 -16.35 3.77 -10.53
CA SER A 94 -17.05 4.28 -11.70
C SER A 94 -16.19 5.17 -12.58
N SER A 95 -15.20 5.87 -12.00
CA SER A 95 -14.26 6.73 -12.75
C SER A 95 -13.04 5.98 -13.32
N HIS A 96 -12.85 4.71 -12.96
CA HIS A 96 -11.74 3.85 -13.40
C HIS A 96 -12.26 2.54 -14.05
N PRO A 97 -13.08 2.63 -15.12
CA PRO A 97 -13.64 1.46 -15.78
C PRO A 97 -12.51 0.62 -16.39
N GLY A 98 -12.63 -0.71 -16.25
CA GLY A 98 -11.64 -1.64 -16.80
C GLY A 98 -10.37 -1.84 -15.94
N GLU A 99 -10.17 -1.08 -14.87
CA GLU A 99 -9.04 -1.25 -13.96
C GLU A 99 -9.35 -2.29 -12.87
N SER A 100 -8.42 -3.25 -12.67
CA SER A 100 -8.55 -4.23 -11.59
C SER A 100 -8.25 -3.60 -10.23
N GLY A 101 -9.12 -3.85 -9.24
CA GLY A 101 -8.97 -3.30 -7.91
C GLY A 101 -9.37 -4.22 -6.77
N ILE A 102 -8.77 -3.98 -5.60
CA ILE A 102 -9.10 -4.67 -4.35
C ILE A 102 -9.62 -3.64 -3.35
N VAL A 103 -10.74 -3.95 -2.69
CA VAL A 103 -11.28 -3.14 -1.59
C VAL A 103 -11.25 -3.95 -0.30
N TYR A 104 -10.40 -3.57 0.64
CA TYR A 104 -10.27 -4.23 1.93
C TYR A 104 -11.19 -3.63 2.98
N CYS A 105 -11.98 -4.49 3.65
CA CYS A 105 -12.88 -4.14 4.74
C CYS A 105 -12.47 -4.87 6.03
N ALA A 106 -12.64 -4.22 7.19
CA ALA A 106 -12.27 -4.79 8.49
C ALA A 106 -13.19 -5.96 8.91
N THR A 107 -14.45 -5.97 8.48
CA THR A 107 -15.46 -6.96 8.91
C THR A 107 -16.18 -7.60 7.73
N ARG A 108 -16.67 -8.84 7.93
CA ARG A 108 -17.51 -9.54 6.96
C ARG A 108 -18.75 -8.72 6.59
N LYS A 109 -19.40 -8.12 7.59
CA LYS A 109 -20.56 -7.25 7.40
C LYS A 109 -20.27 -6.08 6.47
N ASN A 110 -19.13 -5.41 6.63
CA ASN A 110 -18.74 -4.32 5.72
C ASN A 110 -18.51 -4.82 4.29
N VAL A 111 -17.96 -6.05 4.12
CA VAL A 111 -17.79 -6.66 2.79
C VAL A 111 -19.14 -6.88 2.14
N ASP A 112 -20.09 -7.52 2.86
CA ASP A 112 -21.42 -7.83 2.32
C ASP A 112 -22.20 -6.55 1.96
N GLU A 113 -22.22 -5.56 2.87
CA GLU A 113 -22.93 -4.29 2.66
C GLU A 113 -22.36 -3.49 1.48
N LEU A 114 -21.02 -3.46 1.35
CA LEU A 114 -20.37 -2.75 0.26
C LEU A 114 -20.53 -3.49 -1.07
N TYR A 115 -20.40 -4.82 -1.07
CA TYR A 115 -20.64 -5.66 -2.25
C TYR A 115 -22.03 -5.46 -2.83
N GLU A 116 -23.07 -5.46 -1.99
CA GLU A 116 -24.46 -5.24 -2.43
C GLU A 116 -24.63 -3.87 -3.13
N LYS A 117 -23.91 -2.84 -2.71
CA LYS A 117 -23.95 -1.52 -3.34
C LYS A 117 -23.16 -1.47 -4.65
N LEU A 118 -22.08 -2.23 -4.76
CA LEU A 118 -21.18 -2.20 -5.90
C LEU A 118 -21.63 -3.14 -7.05
N ARG A 119 -22.36 -4.20 -6.75
CA ARG A 119 -22.80 -5.17 -7.78
C ARG A 119 -23.73 -4.59 -8.84
N GLU A 120 -24.34 -3.43 -8.57
CA GLU A 120 -25.19 -2.71 -9.52
C GLU A 120 -24.41 -1.80 -10.47
N LEU A 121 -23.10 -1.61 -10.22
CA LEU A 121 -22.25 -0.78 -11.08
C LEU A 121 -21.92 -1.51 -12.38
N PRO A 122 -21.66 -0.76 -13.47
CA PRO A 122 -21.05 -1.31 -14.67
C PRO A 122 -19.67 -1.89 -14.34
N GLY A 123 -19.49 -3.18 -14.59
CA GLY A 123 -18.28 -3.92 -14.25
C GLY A 123 -18.62 -5.08 -13.30
N SER A 124 -17.85 -6.16 -13.38
CA SER A 124 -18.06 -7.31 -12.53
C SER A 124 -17.37 -7.13 -11.19
N VAL A 125 -18.14 -7.23 -10.11
CA VAL A 125 -17.66 -7.17 -8.74
C VAL A 125 -17.88 -8.53 -8.08
N THR A 126 -16.92 -8.99 -7.29
CA THR A 126 -17.04 -10.18 -6.45
C THR A 126 -16.67 -9.89 -5.01
N CYS A 127 -16.95 -10.82 -4.09
CA CYS A 127 -16.60 -10.64 -2.68
C CYS A 127 -15.91 -11.87 -2.11
N TYR A 128 -15.10 -11.64 -1.05
CA TYR A 128 -14.32 -12.69 -0.40
C TYR A 128 -14.17 -12.46 1.10
N HIS A 129 -14.67 -13.39 1.91
CA HIS A 129 -14.40 -13.44 3.35
C HIS A 129 -14.62 -14.86 3.90
N ALA A 130 -14.13 -15.14 5.10
CA ALA A 130 -14.19 -16.48 5.71
C ALA A 130 -15.61 -16.98 6.06
N GLY A 131 -16.64 -16.14 5.96
CA GLY A 131 -18.04 -16.53 6.15
C GLY A 131 -18.70 -17.11 4.91
N ILE A 132 -18.10 -16.97 3.73
CA ILE A 132 -18.56 -17.53 2.47
C ILE A 132 -18.11 -18.99 2.39
N ASP A 133 -18.97 -19.86 1.83
CA ASP A 133 -18.64 -21.26 1.61
C ASP A 133 -17.39 -21.43 0.70
N ASN A 134 -16.69 -22.55 0.85
CA ASN A 134 -15.42 -22.79 0.17
C ASN A 134 -15.53 -22.76 -1.36
N ARG A 135 -16.65 -23.23 -1.93
CA ARG A 135 -16.85 -23.28 -3.39
C ARG A 135 -17.02 -21.88 -3.96
N THR A 136 -17.93 -21.10 -3.38
CA THR A 136 -18.17 -19.70 -3.79
C THR A 136 -16.91 -18.86 -3.58
N ARG A 137 -16.21 -19.04 -2.45
CA ARG A 137 -14.96 -18.32 -2.14
C ARG A 137 -13.87 -18.61 -3.17
N ARG A 138 -13.72 -19.88 -3.59
CA ARG A 138 -12.78 -20.26 -4.64
C ARG A 138 -13.17 -19.67 -5.99
N SER A 139 -14.47 -19.73 -6.36
CA SER A 139 -14.95 -19.12 -7.59
C SER A 139 -14.71 -17.61 -7.63
N SER A 140 -15.02 -16.89 -6.53
CA SER A 140 -14.75 -15.45 -6.41
C SER A 140 -13.28 -15.09 -6.60
N GLN A 141 -12.39 -15.90 -6.04
CA GLN A 141 -10.95 -15.74 -6.19
C GLN A 141 -10.51 -15.98 -7.64
N GLU A 142 -10.98 -17.06 -8.25
CA GLU A 142 -10.69 -17.39 -9.65
C GLU A 142 -11.25 -16.31 -10.59
N ASP A 143 -12.46 -15.81 -10.35
CA ASP A 143 -13.07 -14.76 -11.16
C ASP A 143 -12.23 -13.47 -11.14
N PHE A 144 -11.68 -13.12 -9.99
CA PHE A 144 -10.77 -11.97 -9.88
C PHE A 144 -9.42 -12.22 -10.54
N ILE A 145 -8.80 -13.40 -10.33
CA ILE A 145 -7.49 -13.74 -10.92
C ILE A 145 -7.57 -13.78 -12.45
N TYR A 146 -8.65 -14.34 -12.99
CA TYR A 146 -8.84 -14.49 -14.43
C TYR A 146 -9.52 -13.30 -15.10
N ASP A 147 -9.56 -12.12 -14.49
CA ASP A 147 -10.18 -10.88 -15.00
C ASP A 147 -11.69 -11.00 -15.32
N ARG A 148 -12.38 -12.05 -14.84
CA ARG A 148 -13.84 -12.18 -14.93
C ARG A 148 -14.56 -11.23 -13.97
N ALA A 149 -13.93 -10.95 -12.82
CA ALA A 149 -14.33 -9.88 -11.92
C ALA A 149 -13.25 -8.79 -11.91
N GLN A 150 -13.68 -7.55 -12.14
CA GLN A 150 -12.81 -6.38 -12.14
C GLN A 150 -12.43 -5.96 -10.73
N VAL A 151 -13.36 -6.04 -9.81
CA VAL A 151 -13.18 -5.60 -8.42
C VAL A 151 -13.50 -6.74 -7.46
N ILE A 152 -12.68 -6.88 -6.42
CA ILE A 152 -12.97 -7.76 -5.32
C ILE A 152 -13.06 -6.97 -4.01
N VAL A 153 -14.19 -7.15 -3.29
CA VAL A 153 -14.38 -6.62 -1.93
C VAL A 153 -14.08 -7.72 -0.94
N ALA A 154 -13.11 -7.51 -0.04
CA ALA A 154 -12.64 -8.61 0.79
C ALA A 154 -12.23 -8.18 2.21
N THR A 155 -12.19 -9.16 3.13
CA THR A 155 -11.43 -9.01 4.38
C THR A 155 -9.95 -9.36 4.15
N ASN A 156 -9.11 -9.12 5.15
CA ASN A 156 -7.69 -9.53 5.15
C ASN A 156 -7.46 -11.04 4.92
N ALA A 157 -8.52 -11.87 5.01
CA ALA A 157 -8.46 -13.29 4.63
C ALA A 157 -8.19 -13.51 3.13
N PHE A 158 -8.46 -12.48 2.28
CA PHE A 158 -8.10 -12.46 0.88
C PHE A 158 -6.68 -11.94 0.72
N GLY A 159 -5.77 -12.80 0.31
CA GLY A 159 -4.44 -12.27 0.05
C GLY A 159 -3.32 -13.27 0.04
N MET A 160 -3.28 -14.26 0.94
CA MET A 160 -2.21 -15.26 0.92
C MET A 160 -2.27 -16.07 -0.38
N GLY A 161 -1.15 -16.08 -1.14
CA GLY A 161 -1.04 -16.86 -2.38
C GLY A 161 -1.73 -16.23 -3.59
N ILE A 162 -2.13 -14.95 -3.55
CA ILE A 162 -2.68 -14.26 -4.71
C ILE A 162 -1.56 -13.53 -5.44
N ASP A 163 -1.33 -13.98 -6.65
CA ASP A 163 -0.39 -13.37 -7.58
C ASP A 163 -1.12 -12.85 -8.82
N LYS A 164 -1.71 -11.66 -8.69
CA LYS A 164 -2.31 -10.90 -9.80
C LYS A 164 -1.49 -9.64 -10.00
N SER A 165 -0.83 -9.55 -11.14
CA SER A 165 0.15 -8.50 -11.41
C SER A 165 -0.49 -7.14 -11.74
N ASN A 166 -1.66 -7.14 -12.39
CA ASN A 166 -2.32 -5.97 -12.97
C ASN A 166 -3.33 -5.28 -12.05
N VAL A 167 -3.18 -5.34 -10.73
CA VAL A 167 -4.02 -4.60 -9.78
C VAL A 167 -3.64 -3.12 -9.82
N ARG A 168 -4.58 -2.26 -10.26
CA ARG A 168 -4.34 -0.82 -10.42
C ARG A 168 -4.61 -0.01 -9.17
N TYR A 169 -5.45 -0.51 -8.28
CA TYR A 169 -5.69 0.15 -7.00
C TYR A 169 -6.02 -0.83 -5.88
N VAL A 170 -5.60 -0.45 -4.69
CA VAL A 170 -6.02 -1.07 -3.43
C VAL A 170 -6.65 0.01 -2.57
N ILE A 171 -7.92 -0.17 -2.21
CA ILE A 171 -8.65 0.72 -1.32
C ILE A 171 -8.86 0.03 0.02
N HIS A 172 -8.33 0.61 1.10
CA HIS A 172 -8.66 0.22 2.45
C HIS A 172 -9.90 1.00 2.90
N TYR A 173 -11.07 0.34 2.88
CA TYR A 173 -12.33 0.91 3.34
C TYR A 173 -12.31 1.21 4.84
N ASN A 174 -11.60 0.40 5.61
CA ASN A 174 -11.30 0.63 7.01
C ASN A 174 -9.78 0.65 7.22
N MET A 175 -9.33 1.37 8.26
CA MET A 175 -7.94 1.37 8.68
C MET A 175 -7.49 -0.05 9.05
N PRO A 176 -6.38 -0.58 8.50
CA PRO A 176 -5.77 -1.85 8.91
C PRO A 176 -5.33 -1.84 10.37
N GLN A 177 -5.09 -3.02 10.94
CA GLN A 177 -4.68 -3.16 12.34
C GLN A 177 -3.22 -2.79 12.60
N SER A 178 -2.37 -2.86 11.57
CA SER A 178 -0.94 -2.55 11.66
C SER A 178 -0.36 -2.07 10.34
N MET A 179 0.83 -1.47 10.40
CA MET A 179 1.60 -1.04 9.23
C MET A 179 2.00 -2.21 8.34
N GLU A 180 2.33 -3.35 8.93
CA GLU A 180 2.68 -4.55 8.19
C GLU A 180 1.50 -5.08 7.38
N ASN A 181 0.29 -5.15 7.98
CA ASN A 181 -0.92 -5.52 7.26
C ASN A 181 -1.17 -4.54 6.11
N TYR A 182 -1.10 -3.24 6.39
CA TYR A 182 -1.27 -2.20 5.37
C TYR A 182 -0.28 -2.37 4.22
N TYR A 183 1.00 -2.55 4.53
CA TYR A 183 2.05 -2.69 3.53
C TYR A 183 1.87 -3.95 2.67
N GLN A 184 1.55 -5.10 3.27
CA GLN A 184 1.29 -6.35 2.55
C GLN A 184 0.06 -6.25 1.63
N GLU A 185 -1.02 -5.64 2.12
CA GLU A 185 -2.27 -5.47 1.37
C GLU A 185 -2.12 -4.43 0.25
N ALA A 186 -1.53 -3.27 0.54
CA ALA A 186 -1.21 -2.23 -0.44
C ALA A 186 -0.21 -2.72 -1.50
N GLY A 187 0.77 -3.53 -1.09
CA GLY A 187 1.80 -4.11 -1.96
C GLY A 187 1.28 -5.07 -3.03
N ARG A 188 -0.01 -5.44 -3.00
CA ARG A 188 -0.66 -6.21 -4.07
C ARG A 188 -0.91 -5.38 -5.31
N ALA A 189 -0.95 -4.06 -5.17
CA ALA A 189 -1.07 -3.15 -6.30
C ALA A 189 0.23 -3.09 -7.11
N GLY A 190 0.10 -2.95 -8.42
CA GLY A 190 1.20 -2.64 -9.34
C GLY A 190 2.39 -3.62 -9.29
N ARG A 191 2.17 -4.91 -9.16
CA ARG A 191 3.26 -5.91 -9.18
C ARG A 191 3.98 -5.98 -10.52
N ASP A 192 3.33 -5.57 -11.58
CA ASP A 192 3.90 -5.42 -12.93
C ASP A 192 4.77 -4.17 -13.11
N GLY A 193 4.97 -3.38 -12.04
CA GLY A 193 5.74 -2.13 -12.08
C GLY A 193 4.99 -0.93 -12.64
N GLU A 194 3.73 -1.10 -13.08
CA GLU A 194 2.88 0.02 -13.51
C GLU A 194 2.37 0.81 -12.30
N ASN A 195 2.07 2.10 -12.53
CA ASN A 195 1.55 2.97 -11.49
C ASN A 195 0.25 2.43 -10.91
N ALA A 196 0.15 2.42 -9.59
CA ALA A 196 -1.01 1.97 -8.88
C ALA A 196 -1.32 2.82 -7.65
N GLN A 197 -2.60 2.88 -7.26
CA GLN A 197 -3.11 3.70 -6.17
C GLN A 197 -3.32 2.87 -4.91
N CYS A 198 -2.79 3.34 -3.78
CA CYS A 198 -3.01 2.76 -2.45
C CYS A 198 -3.76 3.79 -1.60
N ILE A 199 -5.08 3.63 -1.49
CA ILE A 199 -5.96 4.61 -0.86
C ILE A 199 -6.47 4.05 0.46
N LEU A 200 -6.31 4.80 1.55
CA LEU A 200 -6.82 4.45 2.86
C LEU A 200 -7.91 5.44 3.26
N LEU A 201 -9.13 4.94 3.47
CA LEU A 201 -10.26 5.71 4.00
C LEU A 201 -10.26 5.62 5.52
N PHE A 202 -9.92 6.73 6.17
CA PHE A 202 -9.78 6.77 7.62
C PHE A 202 -10.96 7.48 8.30
N ALA A 203 -11.47 6.85 9.35
CA ALA A 203 -12.39 7.45 10.32
C ALA A 203 -11.98 7.04 11.74
N VAL A 204 -12.28 7.88 12.72
CA VAL A 204 -12.04 7.55 14.14
C VAL A 204 -12.76 6.26 14.57
N GLN A 205 -13.90 5.96 13.94
CA GLN A 205 -14.66 4.73 14.15
C GLN A 205 -13.84 3.47 13.82
N ASP A 206 -12.89 3.54 12.88
CA ASP A 206 -12.04 2.39 12.51
C ASP A 206 -11.14 1.97 13.68
N ILE A 207 -10.69 2.93 14.51
CA ILE A 207 -9.90 2.63 15.70
C ILE A 207 -10.73 1.82 16.70
N ILE A 208 -12.01 2.21 16.90
CA ILE A 208 -12.93 1.52 17.81
C ILE A 208 -13.18 0.09 17.31
N ILE A 209 -13.43 -0.06 16.01
CA ILE A 209 -13.65 -1.37 15.37
C ILE A 209 -12.41 -2.26 15.57
N ASN A 210 -11.22 -1.74 15.30
CA ASN A 210 -9.98 -2.51 15.44
C ASN A 210 -9.71 -2.92 16.89
N ARG A 211 -9.91 -2.03 17.87
CA ARG A 211 -9.80 -2.37 19.31
C ARG A 211 -10.74 -3.51 19.68
N PHE A 212 -12.01 -3.41 19.27
CA PHE A 212 -12.99 -4.46 19.53
C PHE A 212 -12.59 -5.81 18.89
N LEU A 213 -12.05 -5.80 17.66
CA LEU A 213 -11.57 -7.02 17.01
C LEU A 213 -10.37 -7.62 17.75
N MET A 214 -9.45 -6.78 18.25
CA MET A 214 -8.28 -7.21 19.01
C MET A 214 -8.67 -7.81 20.37
N GLU A 215 -9.67 -7.24 21.05
CA GLU A 215 -10.20 -7.78 22.32
C GLU A 215 -10.80 -9.16 22.16
N LYS A 216 -11.43 -9.43 21.00
CA LYS A 216 -12.02 -10.73 20.67
C LYS A 216 -11.01 -11.79 20.17
N LYS A 217 -9.75 -11.41 19.96
CA LYS A 217 -8.71 -12.33 19.51
C LYS A 217 -8.45 -13.40 20.59
N ILE A 218 -8.56 -14.66 20.20
CA ILE A 218 -8.29 -15.80 21.07
C ILE A 218 -6.82 -16.20 20.90
N PHE A 219 -6.10 -16.36 22.00
CA PHE A 219 -4.71 -16.78 22.05
C PHE A 219 -4.65 -18.19 22.61
N GLU A 220 -4.72 -19.19 21.73
CA GLU A 220 -4.64 -20.59 22.14
C GLU A 220 -3.21 -20.98 22.57
N GLY A 221 -3.09 -21.69 23.70
CA GLY A 221 -1.81 -22.25 24.16
C GLY A 221 -0.84 -21.25 24.77
N MET A 222 -1.28 -20.02 25.07
CA MET A 222 -0.48 -18.99 25.75
C MET A 222 -0.91 -18.84 27.21
N ASP A 223 0.04 -18.52 28.09
CA ASP A 223 -0.22 -18.12 29.47
C ASP A 223 -0.73 -16.66 29.54
N GLU A 224 -1.21 -16.25 30.72
CA GLU A 224 -1.77 -14.91 30.93
C GLU A 224 -0.75 -13.80 30.66
N GLU A 225 0.52 -14.02 31.00
CA GLU A 225 1.60 -13.05 30.75
C GLU A 225 1.87 -12.89 29.25
N GLY A 226 1.93 -13.98 28.50
CA GLY A 226 2.08 -13.98 27.04
C GLY A 226 0.91 -13.27 26.35
N ILE A 227 -0.34 -13.54 26.81
CA ILE A 227 -1.54 -12.85 26.30
C ILE A 227 -1.46 -11.34 26.55
N ARG A 228 -1.04 -10.92 27.76
CA ARG A 228 -0.89 -9.52 28.11
C ARG A 228 0.15 -8.84 27.21
N GLN A 229 1.29 -9.45 27.00
CA GLN A 229 2.34 -8.92 26.12
C GLN A 229 1.88 -8.82 24.67
N MET A 230 1.16 -9.82 24.14
CA MET A 230 0.59 -9.77 22.80
C MET A 230 -0.41 -8.63 22.65
N ARG A 231 -1.32 -8.44 23.60
CA ARG A 231 -2.28 -7.33 23.58
C ARG A 231 -1.60 -5.96 23.61
N GLN A 232 -0.54 -5.80 24.41
CA GLN A 232 0.24 -4.55 24.42
C GLN A 232 0.92 -4.28 23.08
N ARG A 233 1.47 -5.31 22.43
CA ARG A 233 2.08 -5.19 21.09
C ARG A 233 1.05 -4.83 20.02
N ASP A 234 -0.09 -5.52 20.01
CA ASP A 234 -1.17 -5.24 19.09
C ASP A 234 -1.68 -3.78 19.27
N ALA A 235 -1.83 -3.32 20.52
CA ALA A 235 -2.21 -1.94 20.81
C ALA A 235 -1.17 -0.92 20.29
N ARG A 236 0.14 -1.22 20.44
CA ARG A 236 1.21 -0.35 19.92
C ARG A 236 1.21 -0.30 18.40
N ARG A 237 1.01 -1.43 17.72
CA ARG A 237 0.90 -1.47 16.25
C ARG A 237 -0.28 -0.67 15.74
N LEU A 238 -1.42 -0.78 16.41
CA LEU A 238 -2.61 0.00 16.08
C LEU A 238 -2.35 1.50 16.24
N GLN A 239 -1.62 1.90 17.29
CA GLN A 239 -1.23 3.29 17.52
C GLN A 239 -0.35 3.82 16.37
N VAL A 240 0.65 3.06 15.95
CA VAL A 240 1.51 3.43 14.80
C VAL A 240 0.68 3.59 13.52
N MET A 241 -0.29 2.71 13.29
CA MET A 241 -1.18 2.82 12.13
C MET A 241 -2.11 4.04 12.22
N GLU A 242 -2.60 4.37 13.43
CA GLU A 242 -3.35 5.60 13.69
C GLU A 242 -2.50 6.84 13.41
N GLU A 243 -1.24 6.86 13.85
CA GLU A 243 -0.29 7.94 13.59
C GLU A 243 -0.08 8.13 12.07
N TYR A 244 0.17 7.03 11.34
CA TYR A 244 0.27 7.07 9.87
C TYR A 244 -0.92 7.74 9.20
N CYS A 245 -2.15 7.46 9.68
CA CYS A 245 -3.35 8.06 9.13
C CYS A 245 -3.46 9.58 9.39
N ARG A 246 -2.70 10.10 10.37
CA ARG A 246 -2.81 11.50 10.83
C ARG A 246 -1.63 12.37 10.42
N ILE A 247 -0.50 11.79 10.00
CA ILE A 247 0.68 12.58 9.64
C ILE A 247 0.43 13.49 8.44
N THR A 248 1.10 14.62 8.44
CA THR A 248 1.17 15.57 7.30
C THR A 248 2.50 15.50 6.56
N SER A 249 3.47 14.74 7.11
CA SER A 249 4.75 14.44 6.45
C SER A 249 4.57 13.37 5.37
N CYS A 250 5.65 13.05 4.66
CA CYS A 250 5.63 12.08 3.57
C CYS A 250 5.15 10.70 4.00
N LEU A 251 4.05 10.22 3.40
CA LEU A 251 3.45 8.91 3.72
C LEU A 251 4.39 7.76 3.37
N ARG A 252 5.09 7.82 2.24
CA ARG A 252 6.05 6.80 1.81
C ARG A 252 7.22 6.70 2.78
N ASN A 253 7.82 7.83 3.16
CA ASN A 253 8.95 7.85 4.07
C ASN A 253 8.58 7.31 5.46
N TYR A 254 7.35 7.55 5.91
CA TYR A 254 6.88 6.95 7.16
C TYR A 254 6.87 5.42 7.09
N ILE A 255 6.38 4.84 5.99
CA ILE A 255 6.39 3.39 5.76
C ILE A 255 7.84 2.87 5.75
N LEU A 256 8.73 3.49 4.96
CA LEU A 256 10.11 3.07 4.82
C LEU A 256 10.88 3.14 6.15
N SER A 257 10.70 4.24 6.89
CA SER A 257 11.30 4.41 8.23
C SER A 257 10.78 3.38 9.23
N TYR A 258 9.50 2.99 9.16
CA TYR A 258 8.93 1.94 9.99
C TYR A 258 9.65 0.60 9.79
N PHE A 259 10.01 0.26 8.56
CA PHE A 259 10.78 -0.94 8.23
C PHE A 259 12.30 -0.76 8.39
N GLY A 260 12.75 0.43 8.81
CA GLY A 260 14.15 0.72 9.13
C GLY A 260 15.00 1.14 7.93
N GLU A 261 14.37 1.65 6.88
CA GLU A 261 15.05 2.31 5.76
C GLU A 261 15.19 3.82 6.01
N GLU A 262 16.37 4.35 5.72
CA GLU A 262 16.62 5.78 5.74
C GLU A 262 16.19 6.39 4.41
N THR A 263 15.57 7.57 4.46
CA THR A 263 15.03 8.25 3.28
C THR A 263 15.47 9.70 3.26
N ASP A 264 15.89 10.17 2.10
CA ASP A 264 16.32 11.57 1.90
C ASP A 264 15.19 12.38 1.26
N GLY A 265 14.65 13.34 2.01
CA GLY A 265 13.64 14.29 1.51
C GLY A 265 12.27 13.68 1.23
N PRO A 266 11.31 14.47 0.71
CA PRO A 266 9.97 14.02 0.34
C PRO A 266 10.00 13.13 -0.90
N CYS A 267 9.10 12.12 -0.97
CA CYS A 267 9.06 11.19 -2.10
C CYS A 267 8.46 11.77 -3.39
N GLU A 268 7.82 12.95 -3.34
CA GLU A 268 7.12 13.61 -4.44
C GLU A 268 6.05 12.73 -5.15
N ASN A 269 5.70 11.57 -4.57
CA ASN A 269 4.74 10.62 -5.13
C ASN A 269 3.83 10.02 -4.04
N CYS A 270 3.27 10.86 -3.17
CA CYS A 270 2.22 10.47 -2.22
C CYS A 270 1.24 11.63 -1.98
N GLY A 271 0.11 11.32 -1.37
CA GLY A 271 -0.94 12.30 -1.09
C GLY A 271 -0.44 13.52 -0.33
N ASN A 272 0.36 13.31 0.71
CA ASN A 272 0.88 14.39 1.53
C ASN A 272 1.94 15.25 0.82
N CYS A 273 2.81 14.66 -0.01
CA CYS A 273 3.78 15.44 -0.80
C CYS A 273 3.11 16.30 -1.88
N HIS A 274 1.95 15.87 -2.39
CA HIS A 274 1.18 16.64 -3.38
C HIS A 274 0.15 17.58 -2.75
N GLN A 275 -0.04 17.51 -1.43
CA GLN A 275 -0.96 18.37 -0.71
C GLN A 275 -0.29 19.71 -0.43
N GLU A 276 -0.93 20.80 -0.84
CA GLU A 276 -0.55 22.12 -0.34
C GLU A 276 -1.11 22.27 1.06
N TYR A 277 -0.24 22.62 2.00
CA TYR A 277 -0.61 22.93 3.37
C TYR A 277 -0.50 24.41 3.61
N GLU A 278 -1.44 24.93 4.38
CA GLU A 278 -1.34 26.24 4.99
C GLU A 278 -0.82 26.06 6.42
N GLU A 279 0.23 26.79 6.75
CA GLU A 279 0.73 26.83 8.11
C GLU A 279 -0.05 27.87 8.90
N VAL A 280 -0.73 27.42 9.95
CA VAL A 280 -1.54 28.27 10.82
C VAL A 280 -0.92 28.27 12.20
N ASP A 281 -0.54 29.46 12.68
CA ASP A 281 -0.09 29.64 14.06
C ASP A 281 -1.30 29.55 15.01
N MET A 282 -1.27 28.54 15.86
CA MET A 282 -2.27 28.27 16.89
C MET A 282 -1.71 28.33 18.31
N THR A 283 -0.64 29.09 18.53
CA THR A 283 0.02 29.21 19.85
C THR A 283 -0.92 29.70 20.93
N ALA A 284 -1.77 30.70 20.62
CA ALA A 284 -2.76 31.20 21.57
C ALA A 284 -3.82 30.13 21.91
N ASP A 285 -4.26 29.37 20.90
CA ASP A 285 -5.22 28.28 21.08
C ASP A 285 -4.61 27.13 21.88
N ALA A 286 -3.31 26.81 21.68
CA ALA A 286 -2.57 25.81 22.45
C ALA A 286 -2.54 26.11 23.94
N ARG A 287 -2.38 27.40 24.31
CA ARG A 287 -2.46 27.84 25.72
C ARG A 287 -3.85 27.58 26.31
N TRP A 288 -4.92 27.75 25.53
CA TRP A 288 -6.27 27.40 25.95
C TRP A 288 -6.51 25.89 26.10
N VAL A 289 -5.89 25.07 25.25
CA VAL A 289 -5.90 23.61 25.41
C VAL A 289 -5.27 23.21 26.73
N ILE A 290 -4.10 23.76 27.09
CA ILE A 290 -3.43 23.52 28.38
C ILE A 290 -4.32 23.93 29.54
N ASN A 291 -4.91 25.12 29.47
CA ASN A 291 -5.80 25.61 30.53
C ASN A 291 -7.01 24.68 30.71
N CYS A 292 -7.62 24.22 29.63
CA CYS A 292 -8.73 23.28 29.66
C CYS A 292 -8.33 21.93 30.29
N ILE A 293 -7.17 21.38 29.94
CA ILE A 293 -6.65 20.13 30.53
C ILE A 293 -6.39 20.33 32.03
N ALA A 294 -5.88 21.49 32.45
CA ALA A 294 -5.66 21.83 33.87
C ALA A 294 -6.98 21.91 34.64
N GLU A 295 -7.99 22.63 34.13
CA GLU A 295 -9.32 22.71 34.72
C GLU A 295 -10.00 21.35 34.85
N MET A 296 -9.80 20.50 33.83
CA MET A 296 -10.26 19.10 33.79
C MET A 296 -9.40 18.14 34.62
N LYS A 297 -8.33 18.62 35.28
CA LYS A 297 -7.42 17.85 36.15
C LYS A 297 -6.80 16.63 35.43
N GLY A 298 -6.63 16.68 34.08
CA GLY A 298 -6.07 15.60 33.31
C GLY A 298 -6.88 14.28 33.33
N ARG A 299 -8.20 14.35 33.49
CA ARG A 299 -9.07 13.16 33.66
C ARG A 299 -9.87 12.79 32.44
N TYR A 300 -9.81 13.59 31.37
CA TYR A 300 -10.68 13.42 30.20
C TYR A 300 -9.87 13.35 28.91
N GLY A 301 -10.45 12.66 27.93
CA GLY A 301 -9.85 12.48 26.63
C GLY A 301 -10.12 13.63 25.66
N GLN A 302 -9.47 13.58 24.50
CA GLN A 302 -9.50 14.61 23.46
C GLN A 302 -10.91 15.09 23.10
N SER A 303 -11.88 14.18 22.99
CA SER A 303 -13.26 14.53 22.58
C SER A 303 -13.97 15.46 23.55
N LEU A 304 -13.73 15.29 24.87
CA LEU A 304 -14.32 16.15 25.90
C LEU A 304 -13.56 17.49 26.00
N VAL A 305 -12.25 17.49 25.85
CA VAL A 305 -11.43 18.72 25.82
C VAL A 305 -11.86 19.59 24.63
N VAL A 306 -11.93 19.03 23.42
CA VAL A 306 -12.39 19.74 22.22
C VAL A 306 -13.83 20.23 22.37
N GLY A 307 -14.73 19.38 22.91
CA GLY A 307 -16.12 19.77 23.16
C GLY A 307 -16.25 20.92 24.14
N THR A 308 -15.43 20.97 25.20
CA THR A 308 -15.40 22.07 26.17
C THR A 308 -14.90 23.36 25.53
N LEU A 309 -13.77 23.31 24.84
CA LEU A 309 -13.20 24.48 24.16
C LEU A 309 -14.15 25.11 23.13
N ARG A 310 -14.97 24.27 22.49
CA ARG A 310 -15.99 24.73 21.53
C ARG A 310 -17.33 25.10 22.14
N GLY A 311 -17.52 24.92 23.45
CA GLY A 311 -18.81 25.18 24.11
C GLY A 311 -19.92 24.24 23.64
N ALA A 312 -19.59 22.98 23.34
CA ALA A 312 -20.57 22.02 22.84
C ALA A 312 -21.61 21.63 23.90
N LYS A 313 -22.90 21.71 23.56
CA LYS A 313 -24.03 21.38 24.42
C LYS A 313 -24.29 19.86 24.46
N ARG A 314 -23.30 19.07 24.87
CA ARG A 314 -23.41 17.60 25.00
C ARG A 314 -23.76 17.27 26.48
N ALA A 315 -24.68 16.31 26.69
CA ALA A 315 -25.10 15.90 28.04
C ALA A 315 -23.91 15.58 28.94
N ARG A 316 -22.94 14.85 28.45
CA ARG A 316 -21.73 14.47 29.20
C ARG A 316 -20.88 15.66 29.66
N LEU A 317 -20.82 16.76 28.87
CA LEU A 317 -20.09 17.97 29.27
C LEU A 317 -20.83 18.72 30.39
N LEU A 318 -22.15 18.70 30.38
CA LEU A 318 -22.96 19.29 31.43
C LEU A 318 -22.88 18.49 32.73
N GLU A 319 -22.88 17.15 32.65
CA GLU A 319 -22.72 16.25 33.80
C GLU A 319 -21.38 16.47 34.54
N ILE A 320 -20.29 16.72 33.82
CA ILE A 320 -18.98 16.98 34.43
C ILE A 320 -18.78 18.44 34.84
N GLY A 321 -19.78 19.30 34.65
CA GLY A 321 -19.73 20.71 34.97
C GLY A 321 -18.81 21.54 34.07
N ALA A 322 -18.52 21.08 32.85
CA ALA A 322 -17.60 21.75 31.93
C ALA A 322 -18.04 23.18 31.57
N ASN A 323 -19.33 23.46 31.59
CA ASN A 323 -19.91 24.78 31.34
C ASN A 323 -19.50 25.85 32.38
N ALA A 324 -18.96 25.45 33.55
CA ALA A 324 -18.42 26.35 34.55
C ALA A 324 -16.92 26.65 34.39
N TYR A 325 -16.23 25.98 33.47
CA TYR A 325 -14.80 26.21 33.20
C TYR A 325 -14.58 27.50 32.42
N ARG A 326 -13.48 28.20 32.70
CA ARG A 326 -13.07 29.40 31.94
C ARG A 326 -12.77 29.08 30.47
N SER A 327 -12.34 27.86 30.20
CA SER A 327 -12.05 27.37 28.84
C SER A 327 -13.30 26.99 28.04
N TYR A 328 -14.51 27.01 28.63
CA TYR A 328 -15.72 26.59 27.93
C TYR A 328 -16.13 27.63 26.86
N GLY A 329 -16.18 27.18 25.61
CA GLY A 329 -16.63 28.00 24.48
C GLY A 329 -15.61 29.04 23.98
N VAL A 330 -14.41 29.12 24.57
CA VAL A 330 -13.40 30.14 24.19
C VAL A 330 -12.91 29.98 22.74
N LEU A 331 -12.97 28.76 22.19
CA LEU A 331 -12.59 28.44 20.81
C LEU A 331 -13.81 27.99 19.99
N GLU A 332 -14.99 28.56 20.21
CA GLU A 332 -16.22 28.23 19.48
C GLU A 332 -16.08 28.41 17.98
N GLN A 333 -15.32 29.44 17.53
CA GLN A 333 -15.06 29.74 16.13
C GLN A 333 -14.12 28.76 15.43
N ARG A 334 -13.37 27.96 16.19
CA ARG A 334 -12.47 26.94 15.63
C ARG A 334 -13.23 25.68 15.23
N SER A 335 -12.85 25.07 14.11
CA SER A 335 -13.40 23.77 13.73
C SER A 335 -12.96 22.66 14.69
N GLU A 336 -13.76 21.60 14.79
CA GLU A 336 -13.36 20.42 15.58
C GLU A 336 -12.08 19.77 15.00
N GLU A 337 -11.92 19.84 13.69
CA GLU A 337 -10.75 19.33 12.97
C GLU A 337 -9.48 20.11 13.31
N ASP A 338 -9.54 21.47 13.30
CA ASP A 338 -8.39 22.31 13.64
C ASP A 338 -7.91 22.04 15.08
N LEU A 339 -8.86 21.92 16.05
CA LEU A 339 -8.50 21.61 17.43
C LEU A 339 -7.94 20.21 17.61
N ARG A 340 -8.38 19.24 16.82
CA ARG A 340 -7.81 17.90 16.83
C ARG A 340 -6.40 17.88 16.26
N LEU A 341 -6.15 18.64 15.17
CA LEU A 341 -4.81 18.82 14.60
C LEU A 341 -3.88 19.50 15.61
N LEU A 342 -4.36 20.55 16.27
CA LEU A 342 -3.60 21.24 17.32
C LEU A 342 -3.21 20.30 18.46
N ILE A 343 -4.15 19.52 18.99
CA ILE A 343 -3.88 18.54 20.05
C ILE A 343 -2.88 17.49 19.58
N SER A 344 -2.98 17.03 18.34
CA SER A 344 -2.02 16.06 17.76
C SER A 344 -0.61 16.67 17.67
N GLN A 345 -0.50 17.92 17.24
CA GLN A 345 0.77 18.64 17.21
C GLN A 345 1.36 18.81 18.61
N MET A 346 0.55 19.21 19.58
CA MET A 346 0.98 19.37 20.98
C MET A 346 1.42 18.06 21.64
N LEU A 347 0.84 16.92 21.25
CA LEU A 347 1.29 15.57 21.65
C LEU A 347 2.66 15.26 21.06
N THR A 348 2.87 15.58 19.78
CA THR A 348 4.14 15.37 19.08
C THR A 348 5.27 16.22 19.68
N GLU A 349 4.97 17.47 20.04
CA GLU A 349 5.93 18.39 20.66
C GLU A 349 6.11 18.17 22.17
N GLY A 350 5.36 17.25 22.77
CA GLY A 350 5.48 16.90 24.20
C GLY A 350 4.86 17.91 25.17
N TYR A 351 4.12 18.91 24.69
CA TYR A 351 3.38 19.86 25.56
C TYR A 351 2.24 19.19 26.33
N ILE A 352 1.69 18.13 25.77
CA ILE A 352 0.71 17.27 26.41
C ILE A 352 1.09 15.80 26.19
N ASN A 353 0.61 14.93 27.08
CA ASN A 353 0.81 13.50 27.01
C ASN A 353 -0.55 12.78 27.03
N GLU A 354 -0.61 11.60 26.46
CA GLU A 354 -1.76 10.72 26.56
C GLU A 354 -1.49 9.56 27.53
N SER A 355 -2.45 9.22 28.38
CA SER A 355 -2.26 8.11 29.34
C SER A 355 -2.28 6.76 28.65
N ASN A 356 -1.52 5.79 29.18
CA ASN A 356 -1.42 4.41 28.65
C ASN A 356 -2.53 3.46 29.15
N GLY A 357 -3.65 3.97 29.71
CA GLY A 357 -4.75 3.15 30.20
C GLY A 357 -5.82 2.84 29.14
N ASP A 358 -6.80 2.00 29.52
CA ASP A 358 -7.95 1.63 28.67
C ASP A 358 -8.74 2.86 28.16
N TYR A 359 -8.70 3.94 28.92
CA TYR A 359 -9.25 5.24 28.52
C TYR A 359 -8.12 6.25 28.38
N LYS A 360 -7.88 6.66 27.15
CA LYS A 360 -6.90 7.69 26.82
C LYS A 360 -7.35 9.03 27.36
N VAL A 361 -6.63 9.59 28.34
CA VAL A 361 -6.85 10.92 28.88
C VAL A 361 -5.66 11.81 28.60
N LEU A 362 -5.94 13.09 28.32
CA LEU A 362 -4.91 14.08 28.08
C LEU A 362 -4.37 14.62 29.41
N LYS A 363 -3.06 14.64 29.53
CA LYS A 363 -2.34 15.19 30.69
C LYS A 363 -1.38 16.29 30.23
N MET A 364 -1.06 17.21 31.10
CA MET A 364 -0.01 18.19 30.82
C MET A 364 1.36 17.51 30.68
N GLY A 365 2.10 17.90 29.68
CA GLY A 365 3.51 17.55 29.46
C GLY A 365 4.45 18.68 29.85
N ASP A 366 5.54 18.85 29.12
CA ASP A 366 6.49 19.94 29.36
C ASP A 366 6.03 21.23 28.66
N ILE A 367 5.36 22.09 29.43
CA ILE A 367 4.78 23.35 28.93
C ILE A 367 5.74 24.54 29.04
N ARG A 368 7.01 24.34 29.44
CA ARG A 368 7.96 25.46 29.63
C ARG A 368 8.16 26.25 28.34
N GLY A 369 8.25 25.56 27.22
CA GLY A 369 8.33 26.19 25.90
C GLY A 369 7.17 27.12 25.57
N LEU A 370 5.93 26.77 25.91
CA LEU A 370 4.73 27.58 25.62
C LEU A 370 4.65 28.91 26.40
N ARG A 371 5.54 29.11 27.38
CA ARG A 371 5.66 30.36 28.12
C ARG A 371 6.58 31.37 27.45
N ASP A 372 7.42 30.92 26.52
CA ASP A 372 8.28 31.78 25.73
C ASP A 372 7.47 32.46 24.63
N GLU A 373 7.65 33.76 24.46
CA GLU A 373 6.97 34.56 23.42
C GLU A 373 7.43 34.19 22.01
N ASN A 374 8.63 33.61 21.85
CA ASN A 374 9.18 33.18 20.58
C ASN A 374 8.76 31.75 20.17
N THR A 375 8.03 31.05 21.04
CA THR A 375 7.56 29.69 20.72
C THR A 375 6.27 29.76 19.91
N HIS A 376 6.26 29.10 18.75
CA HIS A 376 5.12 28.99 17.87
C HIS A 376 4.66 27.54 17.77
N VAL A 377 3.37 27.31 18.02
CA VAL A 377 2.71 26.01 17.76
C VAL A 377 2.00 26.14 16.41
N ILE A 378 2.62 25.59 15.38
CA ILE A 378 2.14 25.68 14.01
C ILE A 378 1.46 24.38 13.62
N ILE A 379 0.21 24.47 13.19
CA ILE A 379 -0.46 23.34 12.55
C ILE A 379 -0.38 23.46 11.04
N ARG A 380 -0.30 22.33 10.35
CA ARG A 380 -0.42 22.26 8.89
C ARG A 380 -1.83 21.85 8.52
N LYS A 381 -2.58 22.80 7.95
CA LYS A 381 -3.94 22.57 7.47
C LYS A 381 -3.94 22.41 5.97
N ALA A 382 -4.60 21.37 5.48
CA ALA A 382 -4.76 21.18 4.05
C ALA A 382 -5.56 22.35 3.45
N LYS A 383 -5.01 23.00 2.41
CA LYS A 383 -5.77 24.00 1.64
C LYS A 383 -6.96 23.35 0.96
N ASP A 384 -8.07 24.05 0.94
CA ASP A 384 -9.42 23.55 0.60
C ASP A 384 -9.48 22.70 -0.68
N ARG A 385 -10.35 21.66 -0.63
CA ARG A 385 -10.44 20.53 -1.56
C ARG A 385 -11.11 20.84 -2.92
N GLU A 386 -11.72 22.00 -3.13
CA GLU A 386 -12.50 22.25 -4.35
C GLU A 386 -11.65 22.25 -5.64
N GLY A 387 -10.42 22.71 -5.58
CA GLY A 387 -9.49 22.68 -6.73
C GLY A 387 -8.79 21.33 -6.98
N ARG A 388 -8.84 20.39 -6.03
CA ARG A 388 -8.10 19.11 -6.07
C ARG A 388 -8.81 18.07 -6.94
N ARG A 389 -10.13 17.95 -6.82
CA ARG A 389 -10.95 17.02 -7.64
C ARG A 389 -10.77 17.28 -9.14
N ASP A 390 -10.61 18.54 -9.53
CA ASP A 390 -10.38 18.90 -10.94
C ASP A 390 -8.94 18.66 -11.41
N ARG A 391 -7.94 18.80 -10.54
CA ARG A 391 -6.53 18.49 -10.87
C ARG A 391 -6.28 16.97 -10.91
N GLU A 392 -6.87 16.19 -10.03
CA GLU A 392 -6.78 14.72 -10.04
C GLU A 392 -7.52 14.12 -11.23
N ARG A 393 -8.72 14.66 -11.58
CA ARG A 393 -9.42 14.31 -12.83
C ARG A 393 -8.60 14.65 -14.08
N LYS A 394 -7.78 15.71 -14.05
CA LYS A 394 -6.88 16.06 -15.16
C LYS A 394 -5.63 15.17 -15.19
N ARG A 395 -5.08 14.72 -14.03
CA ARG A 395 -3.92 13.81 -13.98
C ARG A 395 -4.30 12.38 -14.33
N SER A 396 -5.39 11.84 -13.81
CA SER A 396 -5.90 10.52 -14.21
C SER A 396 -6.29 10.49 -15.70
N ARG A 397 -6.68 11.62 -16.29
CA ARG A 397 -6.94 11.75 -17.73
C ARG A 397 -5.68 11.84 -18.59
N SER A 398 -4.52 12.23 -18.05
CA SER A 398 -3.29 12.34 -18.86
C SER A 398 -2.64 10.99 -19.17
N ASP A 399 -2.95 9.94 -18.38
CA ASP A 399 -2.47 8.56 -18.61
C ASP A 399 -3.54 7.63 -19.20
N VAL A 400 -4.75 8.13 -19.41
CA VAL A 400 -5.84 7.35 -20.01
C VAL A 400 -5.72 7.38 -21.51
N PHE A 401 -5.51 6.23 -22.12
CA PHE A 401 -5.76 5.99 -23.53
C PHE A 401 -7.17 6.46 -23.86
N THR A 402 -7.29 7.54 -24.63
CA THR A 402 -8.60 8.07 -25.03
C THR A 402 -8.89 7.75 -26.50
N GLY A 403 -10.17 7.55 -26.82
CA GLY A 403 -10.60 7.38 -28.19
C GLY A 403 -10.21 6.05 -28.84
N THR A 404 -9.56 6.08 -30.01
CA THR A 404 -9.26 4.91 -30.84
C THR A 404 -8.24 3.97 -30.20
N GLY A 405 -7.26 4.51 -29.45
CA GLY A 405 -6.26 3.70 -28.72
C GLY A 405 -6.89 2.85 -27.62
N PHE A 406 -7.85 3.40 -26.91
CA PHE A 406 -8.58 2.65 -25.88
C PHE A 406 -9.40 1.49 -26.49
N ARG A 407 -10.02 1.70 -27.66
CA ARG A 407 -10.75 0.63 -28.34
C ARG A 407 -9.85 -0.52 -28.80
N LEU A 408 -8.65 -0.20 -29.28
CA LEU A 408 -7.66 -1.24 -29.63
C LEU A 408 -7.20 -1.98 -28.38
N PHE A 409 -6.91 -1.27 -27.29
CA PHE A 409 -6.50 -1.89 -26.04
C PHE A 409 -7.56 -2.88 -25.53
N GLU A 410 -8.84 -2.50 -25.53
CA GLU A 410 -9.93 -3.39 -25.12
C GLU A 410 -10.06 -4.62 -26.04
N ARG A 411 -9.86 -4.47 -27.35
CA ARG A 411 -9.83 -5.62 -28.29
C ARG A 411 -8.69 -6.58 -27.99
N LEU A 412 -7.47 -6.05 -27.78
CA LEU A 412 -6.32 -6.87 -27.42
C LEU A 412 -6.47 -7.52 -26.03
N ARG A 413 -7.13 -6.84 -25.11
CA ARG A 413 -7.47 -7.40 -23.81
C ARG A 413 -8.47 -8.55 -23.92
N GLN A 414 -9.50 -8.42 -24.73
CA GLN A 414 -10.44 -9.51 -25.01
C GLN A 414 -9.77 -10.70 -25.69
N LEU A 415 -8.89 -10.46 -26.67
CA LEU A 415 -8.10 -11.50 -27.30
C LEU A 415 -7.21 -12.23 -26.29
N ARG A 416 -6.49 -11.48 -25.44
CA ARG A 416 -5.69 -12.04 -24.35
C ARG A 416 -6.54 -12.93 -23.43
N PHE A 417 -7.73 -12.45 -23.04
CA PHE A 417 -8.65 -13.20 -22.21
C PHE A 417 -9.08 -14.52 -22.88
N ALA A 418 -9.42 -14.50 -24.17
CA ALA A 418 -9.77 -15.69 -24.92
C ALA A 418 -8.62 -16.73 -24.94
N ILE A 419 -7.39 -16.28 -25.21
CA ILE A 419 -6.21 -17.16 -25.21
C ILE A 419 -5.94 -17.72 -23.82
N ALA A 420 -6.05 -16.90 -22.78
CA ALA A 420 -5.85 -17.32 -21.40
C ALA A 420 -6.87 -18.39 -20.96
N ALA A 421 -8.12 -18.24 -21.38
CA ALA A 421 -9.18 -19.23 -21.14
C ALA A 421 -8.91 -20.55 -21.88
N GLU A 422 -8.47 -20.49 -23.15
CA GLU A 422 -8.08 -21.68 -23.94
C GLU A 422 -6.95 -22.47 -23.25
N GLU A 423 -5.97 -21.76 -22.68
CA GLU A 423 -4.82 -22.39 -22.02
C GLU A 423 -4.97 -22.64 -20.53
N SER A 424 -6.10 -22.20 -19.93
CA SER A 424 -6.36 -22.29 -18.48
C SER A 424 -5.26 -21.63 -17.63
N VAL A 425 -4.74 -20.47 -18.07
CA VAL A 425 -3.74 -19.66 -17.39
C VAL A 425 -4.27 -18.25 -17.09
N PRO A 426 -3.73 -17.55 -16.09
CA PRO A 426 -4.04 -16.14 -15.87
C PRO A 426 -3.71 -15.27 -17.08
N PRO A 427 -4.53 -14.25 -17.42
CA PRO A 427 -4.35 -13.43 -18.61
C PRO A 427 -3.01 -12.69 -18.70
N ASP A 428 -2.45 -12.28 -17.57
CA ASP A 428 -1.15 -11.58 -17.48
C ASP A 428 0.05 -12.47 -17.84
N ILE A 429 -0.11 -13.81 -17.76
CA ILE A 429 0.89 -14.77 -18.24
C ILE A 429 1.07 -14.66 -19.76
N ILE A 430 0.00 -14.34 -20.51
CA ILE A 430 0.08 -14.13 -21.96
C ILE A 430 0.86 -12.85 -22.23
N PHE A 431 0.28 -11.70 -21.91
CA PHE A 431 0.91 -10.37 -21.95
C PHE A 431 0.41 -9.50 -20.81
N SER A 432 1.29 -8.71 -20.21
CA SER A 432 0.91 -7.72 -19.20
C SER A 432 0.11 -6.57 -19.82
N ASP A 433 -0.62 -5.81 -19.01
CA ASP A 433 -1.32 -4.61 -19.47
C ASP A 433 -0.35 -3.57 -20.04
N ARG A 434 0.87 -3.50 -19.51
CA ARG A 434 1.95 -2.68 -20.04
C ARG A 434 2.31 -3.08 -21.46
N THR A 435 2.48 -4.38 -21.70
CA THR A 435 2.78 -4.92 -23.04
C THR A 435 1.63 -4.60 -24.01
N LEU A 436 0.36 -4.78 -23.59
CA LEU A 436 -0.79 -4.43 -24.42
C LEU A 436 -0.85 -2.94 -24.76
N LYS A 437 -0.56 -2.06 -23.80
CA LYS A 437 -0.48 -0.61 -24.03
C LYS A 437 0.64 -0.27 -25.04
N GLU A 438 1.79 -0.90 -24.92
CA GLU A 438 2.91 -0.68 -25.82
C GLU A 438 2.61 -1.22 -27.23
N LEU A 439 1.90 -2.33 -27.36
CA LEU A 439 1.36 -2.81 -28.64
C LEU A 439 0.43 -1.79 -29.30
N CYS A 440 -0.43 -1.15 -28.53
CA CYS A 440 -1.32 -0.08 -29.03
C CYS A 440 -0.57 1.18 -29.47
N ILE A 441 0.58 1.48 -28.84
CA ILE A 441 1.40 2.65 -29.18
C ILE A 441 2.25 2.35 -30.41
N ARG A 442 2.92 1.18 -30.46
CA ARG A 442 3.88 0.83 -31.50
C ARG A 442 3.23 0.29 -32.76
N LEU A 443 2.04 -0.32 -32.65
CA LEU A 443 1.28 -0.93 -33.75
C LEU A 443 2.15 -1.85 -34.62
N PRO A 444 2.83 -2.88 -34.07
CA PRO A 444 3.74 -3.73 -34.78
C PRO A 444 3.02 -4.44 -35.93
N LYS A 445 3.68 -4.52 -37.09
CA LYS A 445 3.15 -5.09 -38.33
C LYS A 445 3.68 -6.48 -38.65
N ASP A 446 4.80 -6.82 -38.06
CA ASP A 446 5.50 -8.09 -38.30
C ASP A 446 6.13 -8.65 -37.01
N PRO A 447 6.59 -9.91 -37.00
CA PRO A 447 7.19 -10.54 -35.81
C PRO A 447 8.46 -9.84 -35.31
N GLN A 448 9.21 -9.12 -36.14
CA GLN A 448 10.44 -8.42 -35.73
C GLN A 448 10.09 -7.15 -34.97
N GLU A 449 9.11 -6.38 -35.46
CA GLU A 449 8.57 -5.22 -34.72
C GLU A 449 7.92 -5.65 -33.40
N LEU A 450 7.22 -6.81 -33.41
CA LEU A 450 6.60 -7.36 -32.18
C LEU A 450 7.65 -7.71 -31.13
N LEU A 451 8.78 -8.29 -31.48
CA LEU A 451 9.89 -8.57 -30.56
C LEU A 451 10.52 -7.31 -29.97
N SER A 452 10.38 -6.15 -30.61
CA SER A 452 10.85 -4.87 -30.07
C SER A 452 9.98 -4.31 -28.94
N VAL A 453 8.80 -4.90 -28.73
CA VAL A 453 7.84 -4.48 -27.68
C VAL A 453 8.28 -5.03 -26.33
N SER A 454 8.36 -4.18 -25.31
CA SER A 454 8.75 -4.59 -23.96
C SER A 454 7.78 -5.65 -23.39
N GLY A 455 8.33 -6.74 -22.85
CA GLY A 455 7.54 -7.85 -22.31
C GLY A 455 7.13 -8.91 -23.36
N VAL A 456 7.61 -8.79 -24.61
CA VAL A 456 7.45 -9.79 -25.66
C VAL A 456 8.79 -10.49 -25.87
N GLY A 457 8.98 -11.65 -25.26
CA GLY A 457 10.11 -12.54 -25.53
C GLY A 457 9.84 -13.47 -26.72
N GLU A 458 10.88 -14.10 -27.25
CA GLU A 458 10.80 -15.00 -28.43
C GLU A 458 9.73 -16.08 -28.27
N TYR A 459 9.65 -16.73 -27.11
CA TYR A 459 8.65 -17.76 -26.82
C TYR A 459 7.22 -17.22 -26.95
N LYS A 460 6.93 -16.06 -26.36
CA LYS A 460 5.60 -15.45 -26.42
C LYS A 460 5.28 -14.92 -27.81
N ALA A 461 6.26 -14.36 -28.51
CA ALA A 461 6.10 -13.91 -29.88
C ALA A 461 5.76 -15.07 -30.82
N GLN A 462 6.47 -16.20 -30.68
CA GLN A 462 6.24 -17.40 -31.50
C GLN A 462 4.85 -18.02 -31.19
N LYS A 463 4.48 -18.09 -29.92
CA LYS A 463 3.26 -18.78 -29.48
C LYS A 463 1.98 -17.95 -29.69
N TYR A 464 2.03 -16.66 -29.38
CA TYR A 464 0.84 -15.79 -29.36
C TYR A 464 0.91 -14.67 -30.41
N GLY A 465 2.10 -14.29 -30.84
CA GLY A 465 2.35 -13.07 -31.60
C GLY A 465 1.50 -12.93 -32.83
N ARG A 466 1.29 -14.00 -33.61
CA ARG A 466 0.50 -13.96 -34.82
C ARG A 466 -0.94 -13.51 -34.56
N ARG A 467 -1.58 -14.04 -33.52
CA ARG A 467 -2.98 -13.67 -33.15
C ARG A 467 -3.10 -12.18 -32.82
N PHE A 468 -2.11 -11.61 -32.11
CA PHE A 468 -2.10 -10.18 -31.78
C PHE A 468 -1.81 -9.30 -32.98
N LEU A 469 -0.89 -9.70 -33.87
CA LEU A 469 -0.61 -8.99 -35.12
C LEU A 469 -1.84 -8.96 -36.02
N ASP A 470 -2.53 -10.10 -36.18
CA ASP A 470 -3.73 -10.21 -37.00
C ASP A 470 -4.85 -9.30 -36.44
N GLU A 471 -5.01 -9.23 -35.13
CA GLU A 471 -6.01 -8.37 -34.48
C GLU A 471 -5.69 -6.88 -34.62
N ILE A 472 -4.40 -6.49 -34.50
CA ILE A 472 -3.95 -5.11 -34.73
C ILE A 472 -4.20 -4.74 -36.21
N ALA A 473 -3.86 -5.61 -37.15
CA ALA A 473 -4.06 -5.37 -38.57
C ALA A 473 -5.57 -5.23 -38.90
N ALA A 474 -6.43 -6.10 -38.36
CA ALA A 474 -7.87 -6.00 -38.53
C ALA A 474 -8.42 -4.67 -37.99
N PHE A 475 -7.98 -4.27 -36.79
CA PHE A 475 -8.40 -3.01 -36.20
C PHE A 475 -7.98 -1.79 -37.04
N LEU A 476 -6.78 -1.80 -37.60
CA LEU A 476 -6.28 -0.70 -38.43
C LEU A 476 -7.02 -0.61 -39.78
N LEU A 477 -7.44 -1.73 -40.34
CA LEU A 477 -8.29 -1.76 -41.57
C LEU A 477 -9.68 -1.15 -41.30
N GLU A 478 -10.26 -1.41 -40.10
CA GLU A 478 -11.55 -0.85 -39.68
C GLU A 478 -11.46 0.63 -39.31
N ASN A 479 -10.26 1.10 -38.92
CA ASN A 479 -10.02 2.46 -38.41
C ASN A 479 -8.82 3.13 -39.12
N PRO A 480 -8.91 3.45 -40.41
CA PRO A 480 -7.76 3.96 -41.21
C PRO A 480 -7.16 5.28 -40.69
N LEU A 481 -7.97 6.10 -39.98
CA LEU A 481 -7.52 7.36 -39.39
C LEU A 481 -6.83 7.19 -38.03
N ALA A 482 -6.79 5.98 -37.49
CA ALA A 482 -6.18 5.71 -36.18
C ALA A 482 -4.66 5.95 -36.20
N VAL A 483 -3.99 5.64 -37.29
CA VAL A 483 -2.54 5.80 -37.45
C VAL A 483 -2.11 7.25 -37.31
N THR A 484 -2.87 8.18 -37.92
CA THR A 484 -2.56 9.62 -37.90
C THR A 484 -2.82 10.29 -36.57
N SER A 485 -3.71 9.75 -35.74
CA SER A 485 -4.02 10.30 -34.41
C SER A 485 -3.06 9.80 -33.31
N MET A 486 -2.46 8.62 -33.51
CA MET A 486 -1.52 8.02 -32.56
C MET A 486 -0.08 8.52 -32.75
N GLU A 487 0.33 8.82 -33.98
CA GLU A 487 1.64 9.43 -34.29
C GLU A 487 1.80 10.88 -33.80
N LYS A 488 0.71 11.61 -33.62
CA LYS A 488 0.74 13.03 -33.15
C LYS A 488 0.82 13.19 -31.62
N GLY A 489 0.78 12.10 -30.85
CA GLY A 489 0.80 12.14 -29.38
C GLY A 489 2.18 12.29 -28.75
N ASP A 490 3.29 12.16 -29.48
CA ASP A 490 4.64 12.07 -28.92
C ASP A 490 5.57 13.23 -29.32
N GLY A 491 5.10 14.45 -29.13
CA GLY A 491 5.87 15.68 -29.35
C GLY A 491 6.37 16.36 -28.07
N ARG A 492 6.33 15.73 -26.90
CA ARG A 492 6.93 16.29 -25.66
C ARG A 492 8.28 15.68 -25.39
N LYS A 493 9.33 16.42 -25.71
CA LYS A 493 10.68 16.24 -25.20
C LYS A 493 10.63 16.17 -23.68
N THR A 494 10.68 14.97 -23.12
CA THR A 494 10.99 14.79 -21.71
C THR A 494 12.46 15.13 -21.53
N SER A 495 12.74 16.23 -20.82
CA SER A 495 14.07 16.55 -20.32
C SER A 495 14.56 15.36 -19.51
N GLY A 496 15.64 14.74 -19.96
CA GLY A 496 16.11 13.48 -19.45
C GLY A 496 16.58 13.55 -18.02
N LYS A 497 15.94 12.76 -17.15
CA LYS A 497 16.64 11.99 -16.11
C LYS A 497 16.62 10.54 -16.61
N GLY A 498 17.80 9.98 -16.84
CA GLY A 498 18.03 8.76 -17.60
C GLY A 498 17.16 7.58 -17.15
N ARG A 499 16.38 7.05 -18.08
CA ARG A 499 15.84 5.70 -17.98
C ARG A 499 17.02 4.75 -17.77
N LYS A 500 17.05 4.04 -16.64
CA LYS A 500 17.93 2.90 -16.43
C LYS A 500 17.56 1.88 -17.52
N GLY A 501 18.35 1.78 -18.56
CA GLY A 501 18.09 0.85 -19.65
C GLY A 501 18.37 -0.59 -19.19
N ALA A 502 17.73 -1.57 -19.81
CA ALA A 502 17.97 -2.98 -19.57
C ALA A 502 19.48 -3.30 -19.63
N PHE A 503 19.92 -4.13 -18.70
CA PHE A 503 21.28 -4.67 -18.70
C PHE A 503 21.34 -5.81 -19.73
N TYR A 504 22.33 -5.76 -20.62
CA TYR A 504 22.61 -6.84 -21.56
C TYR A 504 24.05 -7.31 -21.33
N LEU A 505 24.23 -8.59 -21.11
CA LEU A 505 25.54 -9.23 -21.08
C LEU A 505 25.90 -9.69 -22.48
N ASN A 506 27.10 -9.32 -22.97
CA ASN A 506 27.61 -9.88 -24.21
C ASN A 506 27.87 -11.39 -24.01
N PRO A 507 27.49 -12.29 -24.95
CA PRO A 507 27.78 -13.71 -24.83
C PRO A 507 29.24 -14.02 -24.51
N ASP A 508 30.18 -13.28 -25.09
CA ASP A 508 31.63 -13.47 -24.86
C ASP A 508 32.04 -13.06 -23.41
N ASP A 509 31.35 -12.07 -22.80
CA ASP A 509 31.60 -11.66 -21.43
C ASP A 509 30.99 -12.67 -20.42
N ALA A 510 29.94 -13.40 -20.82
CA ALA A 510 29.29 -14.41 -19.96
C ALA A 510 30.18 -15.64 -19.75
N GLU A 511 31.04 -16.01 -20.74
CA GLU A 511 31.97 -17.14 -20.60
C GLU A 511 33.04 -16.89 -19.53
N ASN A 512 33.35 -15.65 -19.22
CA ASN A 512 34.34 -15.25 -18.23
C ASN A 512 33.76 -15.11 -16.79
N TYR A 513 32.45 -15.36 -16.59
CA TYR A 513 31.85 -15.24 -15.29
C TYR A 513 32.11 -16.47 -14.42
N PRO A 514 32.70 -16.32 -13.22
CA PRO A 514 33.01 -17.45 -12.35
C PRO A 514 31.75 -17.97 -11.64
N TYR A 515 31.13 -18.99 -12.18
CA TYR A 515 29.90 -19.61 -11.63
C TYR A 515 30.11 -20.47 -10.37
N SER A 516 31.34 -20.56 -9.86
CA SER A 516 31.69 -21.53 -8.80
C SER A 516 31.38 -21.10 -7.36
N GLU A 517 30.92 -19.87 -7.13
CA GLU A 517 30.65 -19.35 -5.78
C GLU A 517 29.23 -18.76 -5.67
N TYR A 518 28.54 -19.08 -4.59
CA TYR A 518 27.29 -18.43 -4.22
C TYR A 518 27.59 -16.98 -3.78
N CYS A 519 27.13 -15.99 -4.56
CA CYS A 519 27.35 -14.57 -4.32
C CYS A 519 26.04 -13.82 -4.01
N TYR A 520 26.14 -12.69 -3.32
CA TYR A 520 25.03 -11.73 -3.24
C TYR A 520 24.76 -11.11 -4.61
N ILE A 521 23.50 -10.75 -4.89
CA ILE A 521 23.12 -10.06 -6.13
C ILE A 521 23.94 -8.80 -6.36
N SER A 522 24.31 -8.06 -5.28
CA SER A 522 25.21 -6.93 -5.36
C SER A 522 26.62 -7.30 -5.81
N GLU A 523 27.17 -8.43 -5.35
CA GLU A 523 28.48 -8.94 -5.76
C GLU A 523 28.44 -9.44 -7.20
N ILE A 524 27.35 -10.09 -7.59
CA ILE A 524 27.11 -10.48 -9.00
C ILE A 524 27.13 -9.24 -9.88
N LYS A 525 26.42 -8.18 -9.47
CA LYS A 525 26.42 -6.90 -10.17
C LYS A 525 27.83 -6.31 -10.33
N ASP A 526 28.60 -6.31 -9.25
CA ASP A 526 29.96 -5.72 -9.26
C ASP A 526 30.92 -6.55 -10.09
N ARG A 527 30.84 -7.89 -10.03
CA ARG A 527 31.61 -8.82 -10.87
C ARG A 527 31.24 -8.68 -12.34
N LEU A 528 29.94 -8.63 -12.68
CA LEU A 528 29.49 -8.40 -14.05
C LEU A 528 29.98 -7.04 -14.60
N ASN A 529 29.90 -5.98 -13.78
CA ASN A 529 30.40 -4.67 -14.19
C ASN A 529 31.94 -4.63 -14.36
N SER A 530 32.68 -5.55 -13.74
CA SER A 530 34.15 -5.64 -13.88
C SER A 530 34.59 -6.40 -15.12
N ILE A 531 33.76 -7.33 -15.63
CA ILE A 531 34.07 -8.14 -16.81
C ILE A 531 33.43 -7.61 -18.09
N CYS A 532 32.40 -6.76 -18.01
CA CYS A 532 31.78 -6.15 -19.17
C CYS A 532 32.78 -5.33 -19.98
N SER A 533 32.85 -5.59 -21.29
CA SER A 533 33.73 -4.86 -22.21
C SER A 533 33.38 -3.38 -22.29
N ALA A 534 34.36 -2.54 -22.63
CA ALA A 534 34.22 -1.08 -22.70
C ALA A 534 33.16 -0.57 -23.70
N GLU A 535 32.71 -1.43 -24.60
CA GLU A 535 31.66 -1.12 -25.58
C GLU A 535 30.23 -1.13 -24.97
N PHE A 536 30.04 -1.74 -23.79
CA PHE A 536 28.76 -1.74 -23.11
C PHE A 536 28.62 -0.53 -22.20
N VAL A 537 27.90 0.47 -22.67
CA VAL A 537 27.71 1.79 -22.02
C VAL A 537 26.86 1.75 -20.75
N LYS A 538 26.26 0.60 -20.36
CA LYS A 538 25.33 0.52 -19.22
C LYS A 538 25.76 -0.54 -18.22
N LYS A 539 26.08 -0.06 -17.01
CA LYS A 539 26.43 -0.92 -15.87
C LYS A 539 25.23 -1.75 -15.42
N ALA A 540 25.49 -2.99 -14.99
CA ALA A 540 24.50 -3.87 -14.42
C ALA A 540 23.76 -3.21 -13.24
N SER A 541 22.44 -3.32 -13.23
CA SER A 541 21.59 -2.98 -12.07
C SER A 541 21.04 -4.26 -11.47
N ILE A 542 20.70 -4.24 -10.18
CA ILE A 542 20.11 -5.41 -9.50
C ILE A 542 18.84 -5.88 -10.22
N THR A 543 17.97 -4.95 -10.63
CA THR A 543 16.74 -5.26 -11.36
C THR A 543 17.02 -5.91 -12.72
N GLY A 544 18.00 -5.39 -13.48
CA GLY A 544 18.37 -5.95 -14.78
C GLY A 544 19.00 -7.34 -14.69
N ILE A 545 19.65 -7.68 -13.55
CA ILE A 545 20.19 -9.03 -13.32
C ILE A 545 19.07 -10.02 -13.04
N TRP A 546 18.03 -9.63 -12.30
CA TRP A 546 16.84 -10.45 -12.08
C TRP A 546 16.10 -10.76 -13.38
N ASP A 547 15.91 -9.77 -14.23
CA ASP A 547 15.27 -9.95 -15.55
C ASP A 547 16.07 -10.86 -16.48
N TYR A 548 17.36 -11.07 -16.22
CA TYR A 548 18.24 -11.95 -17.01
C TYR A 548 18.33 -13.39 -16.44
N LEU A 549 18.14 -13.55 -15.10
CA LEU A 549 18.27 -14.84 -14.41
C LEU A 549 16.95 -15.59 -14.28
N VAL A 550 15.81 -14.97 -14.56
CA VAL A 550 14.45 -15.52 -14.59
C VAL A 550 13.99 -15.68 -16.04
#